data_1210011ba95f0278d7c24103e57b4bd9
#
_entry.id   1210011ba95f0278d7c24103e57b4bd9
#
_cell.length_a   1.000
_cell.length_b   1.000
_cell.length_c   1.000
_cell.angle_alpha   90.00
_cell.angle_beta   90.00
_cell.angle_gamma   90.00
#
_symmetry.space_group_name_H-M   'P 1'
#
loop_
_entity.id
_entity.type
_entity.pdbx_description
1 polymer ?
#
loop_
_entity_poly.entity_id
_entity_poly.type
_entity_poly.pdbx_seq_one_letter_code
_entity_poly.pdbx_strand_id
1 'polypeptide(L)'
;MTDLKVALAIILAATPCSLAAQGKPQKMPAPIVYFDIAGPADAKQAAFYEAVFGWTAGPGGVVSVPVSGPRLSGTLRTDPAQKVIYIGVPDVTATLKDIVAHGGKVVAPRFEVKGVVVLGLFTDPAGNAMGLVELTADGKTKVP
;
A
#
# COMPACT_ATOMS: atom_id res chain seq x y z
N MET A 1 35.66 -75.21 -22.60
CA MET A 1 36.15 -74.36 -21.49
C MET A 1 36.43 -73.00 -22.11
N THR A 2 35.52 -72.07 -22.03
CA THR A 2 35.69 -70.75 -22.61
C THR A 2 34.97 -69.78 -21.68
N ASP A 3 35.76 -69.03 -20.93
CA ASP A 3 35.27 -68.00 -19.98
C ASP A 3 34.69 -66.80 -20.74
N LEU A 4 33.41 -66.53 -20.51
CA LEU A 4 32.72 -65.37 -21.03
C LEU A 4 32.76 -64.26 -19.94
N LYS A 5 33.71 -63.31 -20.07
CA LYS A 5 33.74 -62.10 -19.21
C LYS A 5 32.69 -61.09 -19.70
N VAL A 6 31.63 -60.91 -18.95
CA VAL A 6 30.64 -59.85 -19.17
C VAL A 6 31.17 -58.56 -18.55
N ALA A 7 31.55 -57.59 -19.38
CA ALA A 7 31.88 -56.23 -18.92
C ALA A 7 30.61 -55.41 -18.73
N LEU A 8 30.35 -55.07 -17.47
CA LEU A 8 29.24 -54.20 -17.08
C LEU A 8 29.66 -52.73 -17.27
N ALA A 9 29.20 -52.09 -18.33
CA ALA A 9 29.41 -50.65 -18.55
C ALA A 9 28.41 -49.84 -17.71
N ILE A 10 28.89 -49.15 -16.68
CA ILE A 10 28.09 -48.22 -15.88
C ILE A 10 28.02 -46.90 -16.67
N ILE A 11 26.87 -46.60 -17.26
CA ILE A 11 26.58 -45.30 -17.88
C ILE A 11 26.19 -44.33 -16.75
N LEU A 12 27.12 -43.44 -16.40
CA LEU A 12 26.84 -42.32 -15.49
C LEU A 12 26.01 -41.28 -16.26
N ALA A 13 24.68 -41.27 -16.07
CA ALA A 13 23.81 -40.23 -16.60
C ALA A 13 24.02 -38.93 -15.78
N ALA A 14 24.72 -37.97 -16.36
CA ALA A 14 24.84 -36.65 -15.83
C ALA A 14 23.49 -35.92 -16.03
N THR A 15 22.70 -35.79 -14.96
CA THR A 15 21.51 -34.94 -14.95
C THR A 15 21.93 -33.47 -15.03
N PRO A 16 21.47 -32.69 -16.04
CA PRO A 16 21.72 -31.26 -16.05
C PRO A 16 21.01 -30.61 -14.87
N CYS A 17 21.78 -30.01 -13.96
CA CYS A 17 21.26 -29.16 -12.91
C CYS A 17 20.63 -27.92 -13.57
N SER A 18 19.31 -27.94 -13.71
CA SER A 18 18.54 -26.80 -14.22
C SER A 18 18.68 -25.69 -13.20
N LEU A 19 19.47 -24.63 -13.51
CA LEU A 19 19.45 -23.38 -12.75
C LEU A 19 18.02 -22.82 -12.87
N ALA A 20 17.23 -23.03 -11.85
CA ALA A 20 15.93 -22.34 -11.72
C ALA A 20 16.22 -20.83 -11.75
N ALA A 21 15.75 -20.17 -12.79
CA ALA A 21 15.76 -18.72 -12.88
C ALA A 21 15.09 -18.18 -11.62
N GLN A 22 15.85 -17.53 -10.76
CA GLN A 22 15.31 -16.85 -9.59
C GLN A 22 14.44 -15.71 -10.11
N GLY A 23 13.12 -15.93 -10.11
CA GLY A 23 12.14 -14.91 -10.44
C GLY A 23 12.38 -13.67 -9.59
N LYS A 24 12.26 -12.47 -10.18
CA LYS A 24 12.34 -11.21 -9.43
C LYS A 24 11.43 -11.31 -8.20
N PRO A 25 11.87 -10.84 -7.01
CA PRO A 25 11.02 -10.83 -5.83
C PRO A 25 9.70 -10.15 -6.17
N GLN A 26 8.60 -10.89 -6.06
CA GLN A 26 7.28 -10.35 -6.35
C GLN A 26 6.90 -9.37 -5.25
N LYS A 27 6.81 -8.07 -5.61
CA LYS A 27 6.40 -7.02 -4.68
C LYS A 27 4.95 -7.31 -4.24
N MET A 28 4.71 -7.50 -2.94
CA MET A 28 3.34 -7.65 -2.44
C MET A 28 2.57 -6.35 -2.64
N PRO A 29 1.31 -6.38 -3.11
CA PRO A 29 0.49 -5.19 -3.24
C PRO A 29 0.33 -4.48 -1.89
N ALA A 30 0.61 -3.18 -1.84
CA ALA A 30 0.39 -2.37 -0.64
C ALA A 30 -1.10 -2.08 -0.46
N PRO A 31 -1.68 -2.23 0.75
CA PRO A 31 -3.10 -2.02 0.98
C PRO A 31 -3.48 -0.54 0.99
N ILE A 32 -4.72 -0.23 0.58
CA ILE A 32 -5.36 1.04 0.89
C ILE A 32 -5.77 0.97 2.37
N VAL A 33 -5.31 1.94 3.18
CA VAL A 33 -5.51 1.92 4.63
C VAL A 33 -6.38 3.07 5.15
N TYR A 34 -6.61 4.08 4.30
CA TYR A 34 -7.38 5.26 4.68
C TYR A 34 -7.90 6.00 3.44
N PHE A 35 -9.01 6.73 3.61
CA PHE A 35 -9.51 7.65 2.60
C PHE A 35 -9.84 9.01 3.25
N ASP A 36 -9.88 10.04 2.44
CA ASP A 36 -10.17 11.40 2.88
C ASP A 36 -11.04 12.10 1.84
N ILE A 37 -12.11 12.70 2.28
CA ILE A 37 -13.01 13.51 1.44
C ILE A 37 -13.10 14.88 2.07
N ALA A 38 -12.57 15.88 1.40
CA ALA A 38 -12.59 17.27 1.86
C ALA A 38 -13.63 18.10 1.10
N GLY A 39 -14.14 19.10 1.76
CA GLY A 39 -15.04 20.10 1.18
C GLY A 39 -15.20 21.31 2.09
N PRO A 40 -15.75 22.42 1.57
CA PRO A 40 -15.99 23.61 2.36
C PRO A 40 -16.99 23.36 3.50
N ALA A 41 -16.89 24.14 4.58
CA ALA A 41 -17.70 23.94 5.79
C ALA A 41 -19.21 24.02 5.55
N ASP A 42 -19.64 24.87 4.61
CA ASP A 42 -21.04 25.06 4.24
C ASP A 42 -21.64 23.92 3.42
N ALA A 43 -20.82 23.04 2.86
CA ALA A 43 -21.26 21.86 2.10
C ALA A 43 -21.97 20.80 2.97
N LYS A 44 -21.89 20.90 4.31
CA LYS A 44 -22.54 19.99 5.28
C LYS A 44 -22.30 18.51 4.96
N GLN A 45 -21.08 18.15 4.55
CA GLN A 45 -20.72 16.81 4.08
C GLN A 45 -21.07 15.72 5.08
N ALA A 46 -20.74 15.89 6.37
CA ALA A 46 -21.02 14.88 7.38
C ALA A 46 -22.52 14.54 7.43
N ALA A 47 -23.39 15.57 7.46
CA ALA A 47 -24.84 15.37 7.45
C ALA A 47 -25.33 14.66 6.17
N PHE A 48 -24.75 14.99 5.02
CA PHE A 48 -25.06 14.32 3.76
C PHE A 48 -24.69 12.84 3.78
N TYR A 49 -23.43 12.50 4.15
CA TYR A 49 -22.97 11.11 4.17
C TYR A 49 -23.69 10.27 5.23
N GLU A 50 -24.06 10.87 6.38
CA GLU A 50 -24.88 10.21 7.38
C GLU A 50 -26.30 9.91 6.87
N ALA A 51 -26.96 10.90 6.30
CA ALA A 51 -28.35 10.76 5.84
C ALA A 51 -28.50 9.78 4.67
N VAL A 52 -27.54 9.76 3.73
CA VAL A 52 -27.63 8.96 2.49
C VAL A 52 -27.02 7.57 2.65
N PHE A 53 -25.91 7.46 3.40
CA PHE A 53 -25.11 6.23 3.47
C PHE A 53 -24.95 5.68 4.90
N GLY A 54 -25.44 6.36 5.92
CA GLY A 54 -25.27 5.97 7.32
C GLY A 54 -23.83 6.12 7.82
N TRP A 55 -23.02 7.00 7.20
CA TRP A 55 -21.65 7.24 7.61
C TRP A 55 -21.58 8.31 8.68
N THR A 56 -21.73 7.91 9.93
CA THR A 56 -21.69 8.84 11.06
C THR A 56 -20.27 9.30 11.32
N ALA A 57 -20.05 10.62 11.25
CA ALA A 57 -18.77 11.24 11.56
C ALA A 57 -18.61 11.44 13.07
N GLY A 58 -17.53 10.92 13.63
CA GLY A 58 -17.11 11.15 15.01
C GLY A 58 -16.27 12.43 15.16
N PRO A 59 -15.60 12.61 16.31
CA PRO A 59 -14.70 13.74 16.55
C PRO A 59 -13.61 13.86 15.46
N GLY A 60 -13.36 15.08 15.01
CA GLY A 60 -12.39 15.35 13.93
C GLY A 60 -12.85 14.89 12.55
N GLY A 61 -14.14 14.56 12.34
CA GLY A 61 -14.68 14.10 11.06
C GLY A 61 -14.33 12.64 10.70
N VAL A 62 -13.82 11.87 11.65
CA VAL A 62 -13.46 10.47 11.40
C VAL A 62 -14.69 9.61 11.13
N VAL A 63 -14.69 8.87 10.03
CA VAL A 63 -15.73 7.89 9.69
C VAL A 63 -15.13 6.50 9.60
N SER A 64 -15.92 5.48 9.91
CA SER A 64 -15.56 4.07 9.72
C SER A 64 -16.62 3.40 8.88
N VAL A 65 -16.27 3.07 7.65
CA VAL A 65 -17.20 2.52 6.66
C VAL A 65 -17.01 1.03 6.50
N PRO A 66 -18.09 0.25 6.27
CA PRO A 66 -17.97 -1.14 5.93
C PRO A 66 -17.37 -1.30 4.53
N VAL A 67 -16.47 -2.25 4.39
CA VAL A 67 -15.96 -2.73 3.10
C VAL A 67 -16.19 -4.24 3.03
N SER A 68 -15.97 -4.86 1.89
CA SER A 68 -16.10 -6.31 1.71
C SER A 68 -15.05 -7.15 2.48
N GLY A 69 -14.39 -6.55 3.45
CA GLY A 69 -13.35 -7.11 4.33
C GLY A 69 -13.28 -6.33 5.65
N PRO A 70 -12.11 -6.24 6.29
CA PRO A 70 -11.91 -5.37 7.45
C PRO A 70 -12.30 -3.93 7.14
N ARG A 71 -12.80 -3.20 8.14
CA ARG A 71 -13.26 -1.82 7.96
C ARG A 71 -12.16 -0.90 7.48
N LEU A 72 -12.46 -0.08 6.48
CA LEU A 72 -11.61 1.02 6.04
C LEU A 72 -12.02 2.30 6.77
N SER A 73 -11.06 2.95 7.42
CA SER A 73 -11.27 4.24 8.10
C SER A 73 -11.02 5.40 7.14
N GLY A 74 -11.69 6.52 7.39
CA GLY A 74 -11.51 7.74 6.61
C GLY A 74 -11.86 8.98 7.44
N THR A 75 -11.72 10.15 6.83
CA THR A 75 -12.04 11.45 7.43
C THR A 75 -12.89 12.30 6.47
N LEU A 76 -13.87 12.99 7.02
CA LEU A 76 -14.58 14.09 6.35
C LEU A 76 -14.01 15.40 6.91
N ARG A 77 -13.18 16.10 6.12
CA ARG A 77 -12.48 17.33 6.55
C ARG A 77 -13.13 18.58 5.97
N THR A 78 -12.98 19.69 6.68
CA THR A 78 -13.32 21.03 6.19
C THR A 78 -12.10 21.65 5.51
N ASP A 79 -12.03 21.54 4.18
CA ASP A 79 -10.95 22.03 3.31
C ASP A 79 -11.50 22.25 1.90
N PRO A 80 -10.79 22.87 0.97
CA PRO A 80 -11.16 22.87 -0.44
C PRO A 80 -11.43 21.45 -0.94
N ALA A 81 -12.41 21.28 -1.82
CA ALA A 81 -12.87 19.98 -2.28
C ALA A 81 -11.71 19.10 -2.82
N GLN A 82 -11.48 17.99 -2.16
CA GLN A 82 -10.38 17.06 -2.46
C GLN A 82 -10.73 15.64 -1.99
N LYS A 83 -10.17 14.66 -2.66
CA LYS A 83 -10.18 13.26 -2.21
C LYS A 83 -8.76 12.75 -2.21
N VAL A 84 -8.34 12.12 -1.13
CA VAL A 84 -7.02 11.49 -1.02
C VAL A 84 -7.19 10.05 -0.55
N ILE A 85 -6.58 9.14 -1.28
CA ILE A 85 -6.46 7.73 -0.89
C ILE A 85 -5.08 7.54 -0.29
N TYR A 86 -5.02 6.92 0.89
CA TYR A 86 -3.78 6.63 1.59
C TYR A 86 -3.41 5.16 1.48
N ILE A 87 -2.18 4.92 1.06
CA ILE A 87 -1.59 3.58 0.86
C ILE A 87 -0.63 3.30 2.01
N GLY A 88 -0.81 2.16 2.68
CA GLY A 88 0.07 1.72 3.77
C GLY A 88 1.38 1.14 3.23
N VAL A 89 2.51 1.65 3.70
CA VAL A 89 3.86 1.22 3.28
C VAL A 89 4.81 1.08 4.47
N PRO A 90 5.80 0.18 4.42
CA PRO A 90 6.74 0.01 5.53
C PRO A 90 7.73 1.18 5.66
N ASP A 91 8.03 1.90 4.58
CA ASP A 91 8.96 3.03 4.55
C ASP A 91 8.48 4.08 3.54
N VAL A 92 8.00 5.20 4.08
CA VAL A 92 7.50 6.33 3.28
C VAL A 92 8.63 6.96 2.46
N THR A 93 9.83 7.10 3.02
CA THR A 93 10.96 7.73 2.33
C THR A 93 11.41 6.91 1.12
N ALA A 94 11.57 5.60 1.31
CA ALA A 94 11.95 4.70 0.21
C ALA A 94 10.86 4.66 -0.86
N THR A 95 9.58 4.58 -0.47
CA THR A 95 8.46 4.55 -1.41
C THR A 95 8.34 5.84 -2.21
N LEU A 96 8.56 7.01 -1.60
CA LEU A 96 8.56 8.28 -2.33
C LEU A 96 9.67 8.36 -3.39
N LYS A 97 10.85 7.77 -3.13
CA LYS A 97 11.91 7.65 -4.15
C LYS A 97 11.47 6.77 -5.32
N ASP A 98 10.83 5.63 -5.02
CA ASP A 98 10.27 4.73 -6.04
C ASP A 98 9.21 5.44 -6.89
N ILE A 99 8.32 6.21 -6.26
CA ILE A 99 7.28 7.00 -6.95
C ILE A 99 7.91 7.95 -7.96
N VAL A 100 8.96 8.68 -7.56
CA VAL A 100 9.66 9.59 -8.47
C VAL A 100 10.31 8.83 -9.63
N ALA A 101 10.94 7.69 -9.35
CA ALA A 101 11.56 6.85 -10.37
C ALA A 101 10.55 6.30 -11.41
N HIS A 102 9.26 6.25 -11.05
CA HIS A 102 8.18 5.77 -11.92
C HIS A 102 7.24 6.89 -12.42
N GLY A 103 7.70 8.16 -12.40
CA GLY A 103 7.00 9.29 -13.02
C GLY A 103 6.00 10.02 -12.13
N GLY A 104 5.84 9.65 -10.87
CA GLY A 104 5.09 10.43 -9.89
C GLY A 104 5.89 11.61 -9.35
N LYS A 105 5.27 12.47 -8.55
CA LYS A 105 5.91 13.65 -7.95
C LYS A 105 5.64 13.72 -6.45
N VAL A 106 6.67 14.03 -5.65
CA VAL A 106 6.53 14.28 -4.22
C VAL A 106 5.86 15.64 -4.02
N VAL A 107 4.76 15.65 -3.26
CA VAL A 107 4.06 16.88 -2.82
C VAL A 107 4.52 17.27 -1.42
N ALA A 108 4.62 16.29 -0.50
CA ALA A 108 5.23 16.47 0.80
C ALA A 108 6.14 15.27 1.10
N PRO A 109 7.42 15.49 1.49
CA PRO A 109 8.29 14.39 1.91
C PRO A 109 7.73 13.74 3.19
N ARG A 110 8.38 12.66 3.66
CA ARG A 110 7.99 12.03 4.93
C ARG A 110 7.93 13.06 6.06
N PHE A 111 6.79 13.12 6.74
CA PHE A 111 6.59 13.97 7.91
C PHE A 111 5.76 13.25 8.98
N GLU A 112 5.77 13.79 10.19
CA GLU A 112 5.11 13.21 11.36
C GLU A 112 4.00 14.13 11.84
N VAL A 113 2.82 13.57 12.04
CA VAL A 113 1.76 14.18 12.85
C VAL A 113 1.88 13.56 14.23
N LYS A 114 2.51 14.29 15.15
CA LYS A 114 2.87 13.80 16.49
C LYS A 114 1.69 13.17 17.21
N GLY A 115 1.88 11.96 17.70
CA GLY A 115 0.87 11.18 18.41
C GLY A 115 -0.26 10.63 17.50
N VAL A 116 -0.16 10.77 16.16
CA VAL A 116 -1.22 10.35 15.23
C VAL A 116 -0.68 9.42 14.15
N VAL A 117 0.22 9.88 13.27
CA VAL A 117 0.62 9.13 12.08
C VAL A 117 1.89 9.67 11.44
N VAL A 118 2.59 8.83 10.69
CA VAL A 118 3.69 9.21 9.80
C VAL A 118 3.19 9.15 8.36
N LEU A 119 3.35 10.24 7.61
CA LEU A 119 2.79 10.45 6.29
C LEU A 119 3.82 10.85 5.24
N GLY A 120 3.44 10.72 3.98
CA GLY A 120 4.03 11.38 2.81
C GLY A 120 2.95 11.66 1.78
N LEU A 121 3.07 12.70 1.00
CA LEU A 121 2.10 13.06 -0.04
C LEU A 121 2.75 13.10 -1.41
N PHE A 122 2.04 12.63 -2.41
CA PHE A 122 2.51 12.58 -3.79
C PHE A 122 1.37 12.77 -4.79
N THR A 123 1.73 12.99 -6.05
CA THR A 123 0.81 12.79 -7.18
C THR A 123 1.29 11.62 -8.02
N ASP A 124 0.35 10.85 -8.55
CA ASP A 124 0.63 9.84 -9.56
C ASP A 124 1.01 10.50 -10.91
N PRO A 125 1.44 9.75 -11.95
CA PRO A 125 1.78 10.33 -13.25
C PRO A 125 0.64 11.08 -13.93
N ALA A 126 -0.62 10.81 -13.59
CA ALA A 126 -1.80 11.51 -14.12
C ALA A 126 -2.14 12.79 -13.31
N GLY A 127 -1.47 13.03 -12.17
CA GLY A 127 -1.69 14.17 -11.31
C GLY A 127 -2.71 13.96 -10.19
N ASN A 128 -3.17 12.72 -9.94
CA ASN A 128 -4.07 12.44 -8.83
C ASN A 128 -3.35 12.59 -7.48
N ALA A 129 -3.95 13.31 -6.55
CA ALA A 129 -3.44 13.47 -5.19
C ALA A 129 -3.58 12.17 -4.41
N MET A 130 -2.48 11.69 -3.84
CA MET A 130 -2.36 10.45 -3.10
C MET A 130 -1.54 10.64 -1.82
N GLY A 131 -1.75 9.79 -0.82
CA GLY A 131 -0.99 9.78 0.41
C GLY A 131 -0.35 8.42 0.71
N LEU A 132 0.72 8.46 1.50
CA LEU A 132 1.34 7.30 2.11
C LEU A 132 1.17 7.35 3.62
N VAL A 133 0.95 6.21 4.24
CA VAL A 133 0.98 6.01 5.70
C VAL A 133 2.06 5.01 6.01
N GLU A 134 2.98 5.35 6.93
CA GLU A 134 4.01 4.41 7.37
C GLU A 134 3.41 3.38 8.33
N LEU A 135 3.63 2.11 8.02
CA LEU A 135 3.18 0.98 8.82
C LEU A 135 4.33 0.39 9.64
N THR A 136 4.00 -0.13 10.80
CA THR A 136 4.89 -0.96 11.62
C THR A 136 5.00 -2.38 11.02
N ALA A 137 5.95 -3.17 11.48
CA ALA A 137 6.17 -4.54 10.98
C ALA A 137 4.94 -5.47 11.16
N ASP A 138 4.07 -5.17 12.12
CA ASP A 138 2.81 -5.88 12.34
C ASP A 138 1.62 -5.31 11.53
N GLY A 139 1.89 -4.40 10.59
CA GLY A 139 0.90 -3.84 9.67
C GLY A 139 -0.01 -2.75 10.25
N LYS A 140 0.30 -2.24 11.45
CA LYS A 140 -0.46 -1.14 12.05
C LYS A 140 0.11 0.21 11.63
N THR A 141 -0.71 1.25 11.71
CA THR A 141 -0.26 2.63 11.51
C THR A 141 0.83 2.98 12.53
N LYS A 142 1.96 3.50 12.03
CA LYS A 142 3.04 3.98 12.89
C LYS A 142 2.66 5.32 13.48
N VAL A 143 2.62 5.37 14.81
CA VAL A 143 2.36 6.59 15.60
C VAL A 143 3.71 7.11 16.12
N PRO A 144 4.13 8.34 15.76
CA PRO A 144 5.40 8.92 16.17
C PRO A 144 5.36 9.50 17.59
#